data_d90d4a013d1e30742c7b40131b4ada9e
#
_entry.id   d90d4a013d1e30742c7b40131b4ada9e
#
_cell.length_a   1.000
_cell.length_b   1.000
_cell.length_c   1.000
_cell.angle_alpha   90.00
_cell.angle_beta   90.00
_cell.angle_gamma   90.00
#
_symmetry.space_group_name_H-M   'P 1'
#
loop_
_entity.id
_entity.type
_entity.pdbx_description
1 polymer ?
#
loop_
_entity_poly.entity_id
_entity_poly.type
_entity_poly.pdbx_seq_one_letter_code
_entity_poly.pdbx_strand_id
1 'polypeptide(L)'
;MPYIKIDYDSPIHYLEIGTFYGIHAIQVSEKLTNSKSKLYCIDHWEDYTEYIEYKGQQNKIWNAFNENLSKCENRNKFEIHRGFSDDIVPTFQDELFDIVYVDGNHETEYVYRDGCMSFQKLKKGGYIIFDDYDWKETKTGIDKFTNEYKSMIRIIGGLTFNNIAYYQFIVQKL
;
A
#
# COMPACT_ATOMS: atom_id res chain seq x y z
N MET A 1 7.69 11.73 0.42
CA MET A 1 7.97 10.81 1.55
C MET A 1 9.36 11.13 2.10
N PRO A 2 9.52 12.05 3.05
CA PRO A 2 10.83 12.59 3.44
C PRO A 2 11.73 11.62 4.23
N TYR A 3 11.19 10.49 4.68
CA TYR A 3 11.89 9.53 5.54
C TYR A 3 12.36 8.27 4.81
N ILE A 4 11.96 8.11 3.56
CA ILE A 4 12.35 6.98 2.70
C ILE A 4 13.50 7.44 1.82
N LYS A 5 14.63 6.71 1.90
CA LYS A 5 15.79 6.96 1.04
C LYS A 5 15.64 6.15 -0.24
N ILE A 6 14.90 6.69 -1.19
CA ILE A 6 14.69 6.09 -2.51
C ILE A 6 15.12 7.11 -3.58
N ASP A 7 15.82 6.61 -4.57
CA ASP A 7 16.12 7.35 -5.78
C ASP A 7 14.93 7.22 -6.74
N TYR A 8 14.10 8.26 -6.79
CA TYR A 8 12.89 8.30 -7.63
C TYR A 8 13.19 8.36 -9.13
N ASP A 9 14.43 8.64 -9.52
CA ASP A 9 14.88 8.60 -10.90
C ASP A 9 15.28 7.19 -11.35
N SER A 10 15.42 6.26 -10.42
CA SER A 10 15.59 4.82 -10.70
C SER A 10 14.25 4.11 -10.94
N PRO A 11 14.23 2.99 -11.67
CA PRO A 11 13.03 2.17 -11.80
C PRO A 11 12.54 1.67 -10.44
N ILE A 12 11.30 1.99 -10.07
CA ILE A 12 10.65 1.61 -8.82
C ILE A 12 9.45 0.74 -9.12
N HIS A 13 9.34 -0.39 -8.43
CA HIS A 13 8.13 -1.20 -8.36
C HIS A 13 7.41 -0.90 -7.04
N TYR A 14 6.27 -0.26 -7.16
CA TYR A 14 5.41 0.15 -6.04
C TYR A 14 4.14 -0.69 -6.02
N LEU A 15 3.79 -1.21 -4.85
CA LEU A 15 2.54 -1.92 -4.62
C LEU A 15 1.66 -1.10 -3.67
N GLU A 16 0.37 -0.99 -3.98
CA GLU A 16 -0.66 -0.44 -3.10
C GLU A 16 -1.76 -1.47 -2.88
N ILE A 17 -2.03 -1.78 -1.62
CA ILE A 17 -3.15 -2.63 -1.18
C ILE A 17 -4.20 -1.69 -0.59
N GLY A 18 -5.42 -1.70 -1.17
CA GLY A 18 -6.48 -0.75 -0.82
C GLY A 18 -6.41 0.54 -1.66
N THR A 19 -6.57 0.40 -2.96
CA THR A 19 -6.40 1.54 -3.89
C THR A 19 -7.62 2.47 -3.94
N PHE A 20 -8.81 1.98 -3.64
CA PHE A 20 -10.07 2.75 -3.55
C PHE A 20 -10.32 3.64 -4.78
N TYR A 21 -10.27 4.98 -4.64
CA TYR A 21 -10.40 5.93 -5.76
C TYR A 21 -9.11 6.15 -6.56
N GLY A 22 -8.00 5.57 -6.15
CA GLY A 22 -6.69 5.69 -6.80
C GLY A 22 -5.96 7.01 -6.61
N ILE A 23 -6.47 7.90 -5.75
CA ILE A 23 -5.90 9.24 -5.58
C ILE A 23 -4.46 9.17 -5.08
N HIS A 24 -4.19 8.33 -4.08
CA HIS A 24 -2.86 8.19 -3.51
C HIS A 24 -1.88 7.58 -4.53
N ALA A 25 -2.25 6.48 -5.20
CA ALA A 25 -1.41 5.87 -6.24
C ALA A 25 -1.08 6.85 -7.37
N ILE A 26 -2.05 7.68 -7.80
CA ILE A 26 -1.83 8.72 -8.82
C ILE A 26 -0.80 9.74 -8.33
N GLN A 27 -0.91 10.25 -7.10
CA GLN A 27 0.06 11.17 -6.51
C GLN A 27 1.46 10.54 -6.37
N VAL A 28 1.55 9.24 -6.03
CA VAL A 28 2.81 8.51 -6.02
C VAL A 28 3.40 8.44 -7.43
N SER A 29 2.59 8.18 -8.45
CA SER A 29 3.05 8.09 -9.85
C SER A 29 3.75 9.36 -10.35
N GLU A 30 3.34 10.52 -9.84
CA GLU A 30 3.95 11.81 -10.15
C GLU A 30 5.36 11.97 -9.57
N LYS A 31 5.66 11.25 -8.48
CA LYS A 31 6.99 11.24 -7.86
C LYS A 31 7.95 10.25 -8.51
N LEU A 32 7.43 9.18 -9.10
CA LEU A 32 8.22 8.15 -9.76
C LEU A 32 8.57 8.62 -11.19
N THR A 33 9.62 9.42 -11.32
CA THR A 33 10.00 10.08 -12.58
C THR A 33 10.47 9.09 -13.64
N ASN A 34 11.07 7.97 -13.26
CA ASN A 34 11.56 6.98 -14.21
C ASN A 34 10.39 6.33 -15.01
N SER A 35 10.52 6.29 -16.32
CA SER A 35 9.50 5.73 -17.23
C SER A 35 9.33 4.20 -17.09
N LYS A 36 10.32 3.51 -16.51
CA LYS A 36 10.26 2.07 -16.26
C LYS A 36 9.65 1.71 -14.90
N SER A 37 9.34 2.72 -14.06
CA SER A 37 8.63 2.48 -12.81
C SER A 37 7.25 1.92 -13.06
N LYS A 38 6.78 1.04 -12.14
CA LYS A 38 5.48 0.39 -12.19
C LYS A 38 4.75 0.56 -10.86
N LEU A 39 3.46 0.80 -10.95
CA LEU A 39 2.55 0.87 -9.81
C LEU A 39 1.53 -0.26 -9.93
N TYR A 40 1.56 -1.17 -8.98
CA TYR A 40 0.63 -2.28 -8.86
C TYR A 40 -0.43 -1.89 -7.83
N CYS A 41 -1.67 -1.85 -8.26
CA CYS A 41 -2.80 -1.40 -7.44
C CYS A 41 -3.76 -2.55 -7.22
N ILE A 42 -3.99 -2.90 -5.96
CA ILE A 42 -4.91 -3.98 -5.57
C ILE A 42 -6.09 -3.37 -4.81
N ASP A 43 -7.29 -3.71 -5.24
CA ASP A 43 -8.52 -3.49 -4.49
C ASP A 43 -9.58 -4.48 -5.00
N HIS A 44 -10.48 -4.91 -4.14
CA HIS A 44 -11.52 -5.83 -4.58
C HIS A 44 -12.71 -5.12 -5.24
N TRP A 45 -12.96 -3.84 -4.90
CA TRP A 45 -14.11 -3.04 -5.33
C TRP A 45 -15.44 -3.83 -5.25
N GLU A 46 -15.60 -4.55 -4.13
CA GLU A 46 -16.80 -5.32 -3.78
C GLU A 46 -17.29 -4.89 -2.41
N ASP A 47 -18.58 -5.11 -2.12
CA ASP A 47 -19.12 -4.79 -0.80
C ASP A 47 -18.44 -5.62 0.30
N TYR A 48 -18.08 -4.98 1.39
CA TYR A 48 -17.48 -5.59 2.56
C TYR A 48 -18.07 -5.01 3.86
N THR A 49 -17.79 -5.65 4.98
CA THR A 49 -18.49 -5.39 6.23
C THR A 49 -17.92 -4.24 7.05
N GLU A 50 -16.66 -3.87 6.82
CA GLU A 50 -15.96 -2.86 7.62
C GLU A 50 -16.60 -1.47 7.51
N TYR A 51 -16.96 -1.06 6.28
CA TYR A 51 -17.58 0.26 6.00
C TYR A 51 -18.97 0.10 5.39
N ILE A 52 -19.96 0.00 6.25
CA ILE A 52 -21.36 -0.19 5.82
C ILE A 52 -21.87 0.97 4.97
N GLU A 53 -21.33 2.17 5.13
CA GLU A 53 -21.63 3.35 4.34
C GLU A 53 -21.28 3.24 2.87
N TYR A 54 -20.33 2.38 2.52
CA TYR A 54 -19.96 2.13 1.13
C TYR A 54 -20.69 0.94 0.50
N LYS A 55 -21.59 0.30 1.26
CA LYS A 55 -22.38 -0.81 0.76
C LYS A 55 -23.22 -0.39 -0.44
N GLY A 56 -23.14 -1.16 -1.52
CA GLY A 56 -23.82 -0.87 -2.78
C GLY A 56 -23.19 0.28 -3.58
N GLN A 57 -22.08 0.85 -3.14
CA GLN A 57 -21.41 1.94 -3.84
C GLN A 57 -20.13 1.49 -4.60
N GLN A 58 -19.72 0.25 -4.47
CA GLN A 58 -18.44 -0.23 -5.01
C GLN A 58 -18.32 -0.05 -6.54
N ASN A 59 -19.41 -0.21 -7.29
CA ASN A 59 -19.39 0.08 -8.73
C ASN A 59 -19.17 1.56 -9.03
N LYS A 60 -19.66 2.48 -8.17
CA LYS A 60 -19.40 3.91 -8.34
C LYS A 60 -17.94 4.25 -8.01
N ILE A 61 -17.40 3.63 -6.97
CA ILE A 61 -15.99 3.79 -6.56
C ILE A 61 -15.08 3.29 -7.68
N TRP A 62 -15.34 2.10 -8.22
CA TRP A 62 -14.62 1.54 -9.36
C TRP A 62 -14.66 2.44 -10.60
N ASN A 63 -15.84 2.99 -10.93
CA ASN A 63 -15.99 3.90 -12.06
C ASN A 63 -15.21 5.21 -11.83
N ALA A 64 -15.25 5.75 -10.61
CA ALA A 64 -14.50 6.95 -10.25
C ALA A 64 -12.98 6.69 -10.28
N PHE A 65 -12.51 5.51 -9.80
CA PHE A 65 -11.12 5.09 -9.95
C PHE A 65 -10.69 5.11 -11.43
N ASN A 66 -11.47 4.47 -12.31
CA ASN A 66 -11.15 4.44 -13.74
C ASN A 66 -11.16 5.83 -14.39
N GLU A 67 -12.10 6.70 -13.99
CA GLU A 67 -12.13 8.08 -14.43
C GLU A 67 -10.88 8.85 -13.98
N ASN A 68 -10.47 8.73 -12.72
CA ASN A 68 -9.28 9.35 -12.19
C ASN A 68 -8.02 8.86 -12.94
N LEU A 69 -7.90 7.54 -13.09
CA LEU A 69 -6.78 6.93 -13.79
C LEU A 69 -6.72 7.36 -15.27
N SER A 70 -7.87 7.53 -15.93
CA SER A 70 -7.92 7.98 -17.33
C SER A 70 -7.36 9.39 -17.54
N LYS A 71 -7.40 10.23 -16.50
CA LYS A 71 -6.87 11.61 -16.50
C LYS A 71 -5.39 11.66 -16.05
N CYS A 72 -4.85 10.55 -15.55
CA CYS A 72 -3.47 10.48 -15.10
C CYS A 72 -2.49 10.40 -16.28
N GLU A 73 -1.53 11.31 -16.36
CA GLU A 73 -0.49 11.32 -17.41
C GLU A 73 0.39 10.07 -17.35
N ASN A 74 0.61 9.53 -16.15
CA ASN A 74 1.43 8.35 -15.89
C ASN A 74 0.65 7.03 -15.93
N ARG A 75 -0.58 6.99 -16.47
CA ARG A 75 -1.44 5.78 -16.46
C ARG A 75 -0.78 4.53 -17.06
N ASN A 76 0.18 4.69 -17.93
CA ASN A 76 0.93 3.60 -18.56
C ASN A 76 1.87 2.86 -17.58
N LYS A 77 2.11 3.42 -16.39
CA LYS A 77 2.87 2.79 -15.32
C LYS A 77 2.02 1.86 -14.44
N PHE A 78 0.69 1.98 -14.52
CA PHE A 78 -0.23 1.27 -13.64
C PHE A 78 -0.54 -0.13 -14.14
N GLU A 79 -0.59 -1.08 -13.19
CA GLU A 79 -1.07 -2.43 -13.34
C GLU A 79 -2.14 -2.67 -12.27
N ILE A 80 -3.38 -2.90 -12.72
CA ILE A 80 -4.55 -2.93 -11.85
C ILE A 80 -4.98 -4.38 -11.63
N HIS A 81 -5.08 -4.76 -10.38
CA HIS A 81 -5.51 -6.07 -9.94
C HIS A 81 -6.79 -5.95 -9.12
N ARG A 82 -7.92 -6.35 -9.71
CA ARG A 82 -9.20 -6.36 -9.02
C ARG A 82 -9.38 -7.69 -8.28
N GLY A 83 -9.40 -7.65 -6.95
CA GLY A 83 -9.56 -8.82 -6.09
C GLY A 83 -8.97 -8.58 -4.70
N PHE A 84 -9.01 -9.61 -3.88
CA PHE A 84 -8.48 -9.56 -2.52
C PHE A 84 -6.96 -9.69 -2.52
N SER A 85 -6.31 -9.00 -1.59
CA SER A 85 -4.85 -9.06 -1.40
C SER A 85 -4.36 -10.49 -1.14
N ASP A 86 -5.14 -11.28 -0.38
CA ASP A 86 -4.85 -12.70 -0.07
C ASP A 86 -4.68 -13.56 -1.32
N ASP A 87 -5.42 -13.26 -2.39
CA ASP A 87 -5.37 -14.03 -3.64
C ASP A 87 -4.30 -13.49 -4.60
N ILE A 88 -4.08 -12.18 -4.60
CA ILE A 88 -3.25 -11.50 -5.59
C ILE A 88 -1.80 -11.39 -5.15
N VAL A 89 -1.51 -10.94 -3.92
CA VAL A 89 -0.13 -10.72 -3.46
C VAL A 89 0.74 -11.97 -3.56
N PRO A 90 0.25 -13.19 -3.23
CA PRO A 90 1.04 -14.41 -3.39
C PRO A 90 1.46 -14.71 -4.83
N THR A 91 0.74 -14.20 -5.84
CA THR A 91 1.05 -14.46 -7.26
C THR A 91 2.25 -13.68 -7.78
N PHE A 92 2.64 -12.61 -7.10
CA PHE A 92 3.82 -11.84 -7.47
C PHE A 92 5.11 -12.60 -7.17
N GLN A 93 6.13 -12.29 -7.94
CA GLN A 93 7.48 -12.78 -7.68
C GLN A 93 8.00 -12.25 -6.34
N ASP A 94 8.75 -13.08 -5.60
CA ASP A 94 9.43 -12.63 -4.38
C ASP A 94 10.46 -11.54 -4.73
N GLU A 95 10.65 -10.61 -3.80
CA GLU A 95 11.58 -9.49 -3.95
C GLU A 95 11.33 -8.63 -5.21
N LEU A 96 10.06 -8.47 -5.60
CA LEU A 96 9.66 -7.63 -6.74
C LEU A 96 9.61 -6.15 -6.37
N PHE A 97 9.07 -5.82 -5.19
CA PHE A 97 8.71 -4.45 -4.83
C PHE A 97 9.80 -3.70 -4.09
N ASP A 98 9.96 -2.43 -4.42
CA ASP A 98 10.82 -1.49 -3.71
C ASP A 98 10.06 -0.81 -2.56
N ILE A 99 8.75 -0.58 -2.76
CA ILE A 99 7.84 0.00 -1.78
C ILE A 99 6.52 -0.77 -1.82
N VAL A 100 5.98 -1.07 -0.64
CA VAL A 100 4.61 -1.54 -0.47
C VAL A 100 3.87 -0.59 0.46
N TYR A 101 2.70 -0.15 0.06
CA TYR A 101 1.77 0.65 0.85
C TYR A 101 0.56 -0.22 1.21
N VAL A 102 0.31 -0.37 2.51
CA VAL A 102 -0.77 -1.19 3.06
C VAL A 102 -1.82 -0.27 3.65
N ASP A 103 -2.96 -0.19 2.97
CA ASP A 103 -4.11 0.67 3.29
C ASP A 103 -5.42 -0.04 2.87
N GLY A 104 -5.49 -1.34 3.14
CA GLY A 104 -6.63 -2.18 2.79
C GLY A 104 -7.67 -2.25 3.90
N ASN A 105 -7.97 -3.47 4.37
CA ASN A 105 -8.84 -3.69 5.52
C ASN A 105 -8.09 -3.37 6.82
N HIS A 106 -8.75 -2.69 7.79
CA HIS A 106 -8.13 -2.19 9.02
C HIS A 106 -8.29 -3.14 10.21
N GLU A 107 -8.96 -4.30 10.04
CA GLU A 107 -9.04 -5.31 11.09
C GLU A 107 -7.66 -5.96 11.31
N THR A 108 -7.32 -6.21 12.57
CA THR A 108 -5.99 -6.68 13.03
C THR A 108 -5.39 -7.81 12.19
N GLU A 109 -6.17 -8.85 11.88
CA GLU A 109 -5.64 -10.03 11.17
C GLU A 109 -5.41 -9.77 9.68
N TYR A 110 -6.18 -8.87 9.06
CA TYR A 110 -5.97 -8.48 7.65
C TYR A 110 -4.70 -7.63 7.52
N VAL A 111 -4.55 -6.60 8.37
CA VAL A 111 -3.34 -5.76 8.39
C VAL A 111 -2.08 -6.60 8.62
N TYR A 112 -2.13 -7.52 9.58
CA TYR A 112 -1.01 -8.43 9.87
C TYR A 112 -0.67 -9.30 8.67
N ARG A 113 -1.67 -9.93 8.00
CA ARG A 113 -1.46 -10.78 6.83
C ARG A 113 -0.92 -10.00 5.65
N ASP A 114 -1.49 -8.83 5.36
CA ASP A 114 -1.01 -7.95 4.29
C ASP A 114 0.45 -7.57 4.51
N GLY A 115 0.83 -7.27 5.75
CA GLY A 115 2.22 -7.03 6.14
C GLY A 115 3.13 -8.24 5.87
N CYS A 116 2.71 -9.44 6.29
CA CYS A 116 3.49 -10.68 6.12
C CYS A 116 3.67 -11.06 4.64
N MET A 117 2.59 -11.01 3.85
CA MET A 117 2.63 -11.30 2.42
C MET A 117 3.50 -10.27 1.68
N SER A 118 3.32 -8.99 2.00
CA SER A 118 4.10 -7.90 1.43
C SER A 118 5.60 -8.05 1.73
N PHE A 119 5.96 -8.48 2.94
CA PHE A 119 7.35 -8.67 3.34
C PHE A 119 8.09 -9.70 2.47
N GLN A 120 7.41 -10.77 2.05
CA GLN A 120 7.98 -11.77 1.15
C GLN A 120 8.26 -11.17 -0.24
N LYS A 121 7.36 -10.30 -0.71
CA LYS A 121 7.43 -9.67 -2.04
C LYS A 121 8.33 -8.43 -2.07
N LEU A 122 8.73 -7.93 -0.90
CA LEU A 122 9.58 -6.76 -0.75
C LEU A 122 11.05 -7.11 -0.99
N LYS A 123 11.75 -6.29 -1.77
CA LYS A 123 13.20 -6.38 -1.94
C LYS A 123 13.93 -6.11 -0.62
N LYS A 124 15.14 -6.65 -0.49
CA LYS A 124 16.07 -6.23 0.56
C LYS A 124 16.36 -4.73 0.42
N GLY A 125 16.27 -3.99 1.52
CA GLY A 125 16.38 -2.52 1.55
C GLY A 125 15.09 -1.79 1.19
N GLY A 126 14.05 -2.50 0.73
CA GLY A 126 12.74 -1.92 0.42
C GLY A 126 11.94 -1.54 1.66
N TYR A 127 10.80 -0.88 1.45
CA TYR A 127 9.98 -0.32 2.53
C TYR A 127 8.55 -0.83 2.49
N ILE A 128 7.99 -1.15 3.66
CA ILE A 128 6.54 -1.24 3.87
C ILE A 128 6.09 0.00 4.62
N ILE A 129 5.03 0.61 4.13
CA ILE A 129 4.34 1.73 4.75
C ILE A 129 2.95 1.24 5.08
N PHE A 130 2.61 1.25 6.35
CA PHE A 130 1.26 0.99 6.82
C PHE A 130 0.57 2.33 7.08
N ASP A 131 -0.66 2.49 6.60
CA ASP A 131 -1.48 3.65 6.96
C ASP A 131 -2.26 3.41 8.26
N ASP A 132 -2.91 4.43 8.77
CA ASP A 132 -3.83 4.42 9.92
C ASP A 132 -3.27 3.73 11.20
N TYR A 133 -1.98 3.89 11.48
CA TYR A 133 -1.36 3.33 12.70
C TYR A 133 -1.96 3.85 14.02
N ASP A 134 -2.69 4.96 13.99
CA ASP A 134 -3.42 5.51 15.14
C ASP A 134 -4.75 4.78 15.42
N TRP A 135 -5.25 3.97 14.47
CA TRP A 135 -6.41 3.13 14.70
C TRP A 135 -6.02 1.88 15.50
N LYS A 136 -6.78 1.58 16.54
CA LYS A 136 -6.44 0.51 17.50
C LYS A 136 -6.22 -0.86 16.84
N GLU A 137 -7.12 -1.25 15.94
CA GLU A 137 -7.06 -2.56 15.28
C GLU A 137 -5.88 -2.62 14.30
N THR A 138 -5.70 -1.57 13.49
CA THR A 138 -4.57 -1.41 12.57
C THR A 138 -3.24 -1.46 13.31
N LYS A 139 -3.12 -0.67 14.39
CA LYS A 139 -1.93 -0.67 15.25
C LYS A 139 -1.62 -2.06 15.79
N THR A 140 -2.64 -2.79 16.25
CA THR A 140 -2.45 -4.14 16.81
C THR A 140 -1.89 -5.10 15.75
N GLY A 141 -2.40 -5.04 14.51
CA GLY A 141 -1.89 -5.83 13.38
C GLY A 141 -0.44 -5.50 13.02
N ILE A 142 -0.11 -4.20 12.98
CA ILE A 142 1.25 -3.73 12.70
C ILE A 142 2.22 -4.12 13.83
N ASP A 143 1.82 -3.97 15.09
CA ASP A 143 2.64 -4.36 16.24
C ASP A 143 2.91 -5.88 16.25
N LYS A 144 1.92 -6.70 15.87
CA LYS A 144 2.08 -8.15 15.69
C LYS A 144 3.11 -8.47 14.60
N PHE A 145 2.97 -7.84 13.43
CA PHE A 145 3.93 -7.97 12.32
C PHE A 145 5.33 -7.55 12.74
N THR A 146 5.49 -6.37 13.33
CA THR A 146 6.81 -5.85 13.71
C THR A 146 7.50 -6.69 14.78
N ASN A 147 6.74 -7.28 15.71
CA ASN A 147 7.29 -8.19 16.73
C ASN A 147 7.81 -9.49 16.11
N GLU A 148 7.08 -10.05 15.12
CA GLU A 148 7.49 -11.27 14.41
C GLU A 148 8.75 -11.05 13.58
N TYR A 149 8.80 -9.94 12.82
CA TYR A 149 9.89 -9.62 11.89
C TYR A 149 11.00 -8.75 12.49
N LYS A 150 11.01 -8.51 13.81
CA LYS A 150 11.90 -7.56 14.51
C LYS A 150 13.38 -7.67 14.19
N SER A 151 13.88 -8.88 13.88
CA SER A 151 15.30 -9.11 13.53
C SER A 151 15.60 -8.89 12.05
N MET A 152 14.56 -8.74 11.21
CA MET A 152 14.65 -8.63 9.76
C MET A 152 14.22 -7.25 9.23
N ILE A 153 13.80 -6.37 10.12
CA ILE A 153 13.35 -5.03 9.77
C ILE A 153 14.08 -3.95 10.58
N ARG A 154 14.13 -2.77 10.01
CA ARG A 154 14.44 -1.52 10.70
C ARG A 154 13.19 -0.66 10.76
N ILE A 155 12.75 -0.28 11.95
CA ILE A 155 11.66 0.70 12.12
C ILE A 155 12.22 2.08 11.77
N ILE A 156 11.59 2.73 10.78
CA ILE A 156 11.96 4.09 10.35
C ILE A 156 11.20 5.13 11.18
N GLY A 157 10.02 4.78 11.66
CA GLY A 157 9.20 5.59 12.54
C GLY A 157 7.75 5.70 12.06
N GLY A 158 6.88 6.15 12.97
CA GLY A 158 5.54 6.62 12.63
C GLY A 158 5.60 8.10 12.28
N LEU A 159 4.93 8.50 11.22
CA LEU A 159 4.93 9.88 10.75
C LEU A 159 3.66 10.59 11.17
N THR A 160 3.82 11.76 11.82
CA THR A 160 2.75 12.74 11.98
C THR A 160 2.86 13.77 10.88
N PHE A 161 1.79 14.03 10.13
CA PHE A 161 1.74 15.12 9.18
C PHE A 161 0.95 16.30 9.78
N ASN A 162 1.62 17.44 9.99
CA ASN A 162 1.03 18.71 10.48
C ASN A 162 0.24 18.64 11.79
N ASN A 163 0.66 17.83 12.77
CA ASN A 163 -0.07 17.59 14.02
C ASN A 163 -1.51 17.01 13.83
N ILE A 164 -1.85 16.56 12.65
CA ILE A 164 -3.05 15.79 12.37
C ILE A 164 -2.65 14.32 12.50
N ALA A 165 -3.48 13.55 13.18
CA ALA A 165 -3.23 12.15 13.51
C ALA A 165 -3.38 11.20 12.31
N TYR A 166 -2.63 11.43 11.24
CA TYR A 166 -2.42 10.42 10.21
C TYR A 166 -1.06 9.80 10.45
N TYR A 167 -1.05 8.69 11.15
CA TYR A 167 0.17 7.98 11.45
C TYR A 167 0.45 6.94 10.37
N GLN A 168 1.41 7.22 9.51
CA GLN A 168 2.01 6.18 8.69
C GLN A 168 3.13 5.52 9.48
N PHE A 169 3.10 4.20 9.60
CA PHE A 169 4.16 3.42 10.23
C PHE A 169 5.04 2.79 9.14
N ILE A 170 6.35 3.05 9.19
CA ILE A 170 7.27 2.66 8.13
C ILE A 170 8.33 1.72 8.66
N VAL A 171 8.53 0.60 7.97
CA VAL A 171 9.60 -0.34 8.18
C VAL A 171 10.45 -0.52 6.92
N GLN A 172 11.72 -0.83 7.11
CA GLN A 172 12.65 -1.21 6.04
C GLN A 172 13.08 -2.65 6.22
N LYS A 173 13.03 -3.47 5.16
CA LYS A 173 13.58 -4.84 5.14
C LYS A 173 15.12 -4.77 5.14
N LEU A 174 15.78 -5.55 6.02
CA LEU A 174 17.24 -5.61 6.17
C LEU A 174 17.91 -6.59 5.19
#